data_0f0b0c172504e2c1c6555d44b26d4f6c
#
_entry.id   0f0b0c172504e2c1c6555d44b26d4f6c
#
_cell.length_a   1.000
_cell.length_b   1.000
_cell.length_c   1.000
_cell.angle_alpha   90.00
_cell.angle_beta   90.00
_cell.angle_gamma   90.00
#
_symmetry.space_group_name_H-M   'P 1'
#
loop_
_entity.id
_entity.type
_entity.pdbx_description
1 polymer ?
#
loop_
_entity_poly.entity_id
_entity_poly.type
_entity_poly.pdbx_seq_one_letter_code
_entity_poly.pdbx_strand_id
1 'polypeptide(L)'
;MQTEATADDRAAPAPVVLPTYVTVPQLAKIEPALGVGAIRDDLFHRKRNGLEASGAVIYRGRRILLHRERYLGWLDSRRAVA
;
A
#
# COMPACT_ATOMS: atom_id res chain seq x y z
N MET A 1 31.89 -20.86 -4.63
CA MET A 1 31.67 -20.34 -4.42
C MET A 1 31.38 -19.87 -4.21
N GLN A 2 30.97 -19.82 -4.26
CA GLN A 2 30.50 -19.19 -4.13
C GLN A 2 29.93 -18.79 -3.99
N THR A 3 29.79 -18.98 -4.19
CA THR A 3 29.22 -18.42 -4.07
C THR A 3 28.62 -18.26 -3.84
N GLU A 4 28.28 -18.27 -3.99
CA GLU A 4 27.66 -17.86 -3.78
C GLU A 4 27.10 -17.42 -3.41
N ALA A 5 27.16 -17.64 -3.58
CA ALA A 5 26.55 -16.99 -3.24
C ALA A 5 26.03 -16.60 -3.13
N THR A 6 25.98 -16.78 -3.27
CA THR A 6 25.43 -16.28 -3.09
C THR A 6 24.76 -16.06 -2.83
N ALA A 7 24.57 -16.33 -3.02
CA ALA A 7 23.88 -15.90 -2.73
C ALA A 7 23.37 -15.81 -2.30
N ASP A 8 23.44 -15.99 -2.35
CA ASP A 8 22.95 -15.72 -1.83
C ASP A 8 22.62 -15.43 -1.42
N ASP A 9 22.79 -15.54 -1.69
CA ASP A 9 22.48 -15.09 -1.37
C ASP A 9 22.00 -14.81 -1.20
N ARG A 10 21.89 -15.00 -1.48
CA ARG A 10 21.36 -14.76 -1.31
C ARG A 10 20.79 -14.75 -0.80
N ALA A 11 20.95 -15.02 -0.75
CA ALA A 11 20.47 -15.00 -0.20
C ALA A 11 19.66 -14.73 0.30
N ALA A 12 19.91 -15.46 1.23
CA ALA A 12 18.61 -14.99 1.56
C ALA A 12 18.68 -13.51 1.73
N PRO A 13 18.04 -12.87 0.91
CA PRO A 13 18.06 -11.45 1.02
C PRO A 13 17.43 -11.03 2.35
N ALA A 14 17.87 -9.94 2.87
CA ALA A 14 17.16 -9.32 3.95
C ALA A 14 15.70 -9.23 3.54
N PRO A 15 14.77 -9.46 4.44
CA PRO A 15 13.36 -9.32 4.08
C PRO A 15 13.12 -7.94 3.54
N VAL A 16 12.33 -7.86 2.50
CA VAL A 16 11.94 -6.57 1.96
C VAL A 16 10.99 -5.93 2.96
N VAL A 17 11.40 -4.80 3.50
CA VAL A 17 10.56 -4.05 4.43
C VAL A 17 9.85 -2.96 3.66
N LEU A 18 8.54 -3.11 3.51
CA LEU A 18 7.74 -2.11 2.83
C LEU A 18 7.35 -1.02 3.82
N PRO A 19 7.28 0.24 3.36
CA PRO A 19 6.92 1.33 4.25
C PRO A 19 5.47 1.20 4.73
N THR A 20 5.24 1.64 5.95
CA THR A 20 3.90 1.64 6.53
C THR A 20 3.04 2.74 5.90
N TYR A 21 3.64 3.90 5.68
CA TYR A 21 2.92 5.05 5.11
C TYR A 21 3.46 5.33 3.72
N VAL A 22 2.55 5.54 2.79
CA VAL A 22 2.93 5.74 1.39
C VAL A 22 2.08 6.84 0.78
N THR A 23 2.60 7.45 -0.27
CA THR A 23 1.81 8.34 -1.11
C THR A 23 1.06 7.50 -2.14
N VAL A 24 0.14 8.12 -2.88
CA VAL A 24 -0.60 7.41 -3.94
C VAL A 24 0.35 6.81 -4.98
N PRO A 25 1.30 7.58 -5.55
CA PRO A 25 2.21 6.98 -6.52
C PRO A 25 3.07 5.86 -5.94
N GLN A 26 3.49 5.98 -4.68
CA GLN A 26 4.29 4.94 -4.05
C GLN A 26 3.50 3.67 -3.86
N LEU A 27 2.25 3.78 -3.45
CA LEU A 27 1.40 2.60 -3.27
C LEU A 27 1.17 1.90 -4.61
N ALA A 28 0.92 2.67 -5.66
CA ALA A 28 0.72 2.09 -6.98
C ALA A 28 1.96 1.37 -7.47
N LYS A 29 3.14 1.83 -7.06
CA LYS A 29 4.38 1.19 -7.43
C LYS A 29 4.61 -0.11 -6.68
N ILE A 30 4.24 -0.13 -5.40
CA ILE A 30 4.36 -1.34 -4.57
C ILE A 30 3.33 -2.38 -4.99
N GLU A 31 2.12 -1.93 -5.30
CA GLU A 31 1.03 -2.80 -5.70
C GLU A 31 0.58 -2.43 -7.11
N PRO A 32 1.28 -2.91 -8.13
CA PRO A 32 0.98 -2.48 -9.51
C PRO A 32 -0.43 -2.78 -9.98
N ALA A 33 -1.10 -3.74 -9.35
CA ALA A 33 -2.48 -4.04 -9.70
C ALA A 33 -3.42 -2.89 -9.35
N LEU A 34 -2.99 -2.00 -8.45
CA LEU A 34 -3.77 -0.83 -8.07
C LEU A 34 -3.26 0.36 -8.86
N GLY A 35 -4.02 0.83 -9.81
CA GLY A 35 -3.61 1.98 -10.59
C GLY A 35 -3.71 3.26 -9.76
N VAL A 36 -2.90 4.26 -10.12
CA VAL A 36 -2.96 5.56 -9.47
C VAL A 36 -4.37 6.15 -9.53
N GLY A 37 -5.02 6.01 -10.69
CA GLY A 37 -6.38 6.53 -10.87
C GLY A 37 -7.37 5.88 -9.92
N ALA A 38 -7.28 4.57 -9.73
CA ALA A 38 -8.18 3.86 -8.83
C ALA A 38 -7.98 4.29 -7.39
N ILE A 39 -6.72 4.45 -6.97
CA ILE A 39 -6.43 4.90 -5.62
C ILE A 39 -6.94 6.31 -5.38
N ARG A 40 -6.75 7.19 -6.36
CA ARG A 40 -7.24 8.56 -6.27
C ARG A 40 -8.76 8.63 -6.21
N ASP A 41 -9.41 7.75 -6.95
CA ASP A 41 -10.86 7.67 -6.93
C ASP A 41 -11.35 7.23 -5.55
N ASP A 42 -10.70 6.24 -4.96
CA ASP A 42 -11.01 5.80 -3.61
C ASP A 42 -10.86 6.94 -2.61
N LEU A 43 -9.79 7.73 -2.75
CA LEU A 43 -9.57 8.88 -1.88
C LEU A 43 -10.63 9.95 -2.09
N PHE A 44 -11.04 10.17 -3.33
CA PHE A 44 -12.06 11.15 -3.64
C PHE A 44 -13.37 10.83 -2.91
N HIS A 45 -13.69 9.55 -2.82
CA HIS A 45 -14.93 9.10 -2.18
C HIS A 45 -14.72 8.61 -0.74
N ARG A 46 -13.61 8.94 -0.11
CA ARG A 46 -13.18 8.34 1.15
C ARG A 46 -14.18 8.44 2.29
N LYS A 47 -14.99 9.49 2.29
CA LYS A 47 -15.98 9.66 3.34
C LYS A 47 -17.22 8.80 3.16
N ARG A 48 -17.47 8.38 1.92
CA ARG A 48 -18.65 7.58 1.60
C ARG A 48 -18.35 6.11 1.48
N ASN A 49 -17.13 5.77 1.08
CA ASN A 49 -16.79 4.36 0.86
C ASN A 49 -16.17 3.69 2.08
N GLY A 50 -16.04 4.41 3.19
CA GLY A 50 -15.50 3.84 4.42
C GLY A 50 -13.98 3.88 4.54
N LEU A 51 -13.30 4.39 3.53
CA LEU A 51 -11.85 4.43 3.55
C LEU A 51 -11.31 5.29 4.70
N GLU A 52 -11.87 6.48 4.86
CA GLU A 52 -11.44 7.36 5.92
C GLU A 52 -11.72 6.76 7.30
N ALA A 53 -12.88 6.13 7.45
CA ALA A 53 -13.26 5.49 8.70
C ALA A 53 -12.37 4.30 9.05
N SER A 54 -11.76 3.67 8.04
CA SER A 54 -10.88 2.53 8.27
C SER A 54 -9.55 2.92 8.91
N GLY A 55 -9.23 4.21 8.93
CA GLY A 55 -7.97 4.69 9.44
C GLY A 55 -6.84 4.61 8.44
N ALA A 56 -7.15 4.33 7.18
CA ALA A 56 -6.12 4.20 6.15
C ALA A 56 -5.64 5.55 5.62
N VAL A 57 -6.40 6.62 5.83
CA VAL A 57 -6.05 7.94 5.33
C VAL A 57 -5.42 8.75 6.43
N ILE A 58 -4.20 9.21 6.19
CA ILE A 58 -3.44 9.98 7.17
C ILE A 58 -3.21 11.38 6.60
N TYR A 59 -3.55 12.39 7.37
CA TYR A 59 -3.34 13.77 6.96
C TYR A 59 -2.06 14.28 7.60
N ARG A 60 -1.12 14.71 6.78
CA ARG A 60 0.11 15.29 7.27
C ARG A 60 0.28 16.65 6.61
N GLY A 61 -0.13 17.70 7.31
CA GLY A 61 -0.17 19.02 6.74
C GLY A 61 -1.09 19.02 5.53
N ARG A 62 -0.56 19.41 4.40
CA ARG A 62 -1.32 19.45 3.15
C ARG A 62 -1.26 18.13 2.38
N ARG A 63 -0.49 17.17 2.89
CA ARG A 63 -0.28 15.92 2.19
C ARG A 63 -1.22 14.86 2.74
N ILE A 64 -1.67 14.00 1.85
CA ILE A 64 -2.44 12.82 2.23
C ILE A 64 -1.53 11.62 2.06
N LEU A 65 -1.39 10.86 3.12
CA LEU A 65 -0.64 9.62 3.11
C LEU A 65 -1.61 8.47 3.32
N LEU A 66 -1.23 7.29 2.89
CA LEU A 66 -2.03 6.10 3.08
C LEU A 66 -1.30 5.15 4.00
N HIS A 67 -2.04 4.57 4.95
CA HIS A 67 -1.51 3.48 5.74
C HIS A 67 -1.69 2.22 4.89
N ARG A 68 -0.59 1.72 4.36
CA ARG A 68 -0.62 0.66 3.35
C ARG A 68 -1.45 -0.56 3.78
N GLU A 69 -1.18 -1.08 4.97
CA GLU A 69 -1.87 -2.28 5.42
C GLU A 69 -3.36 -2.05 5.65
N ARG A 70 -3.70 -0.90 6.20
CA ARG A 70 -5.11 -0.59 6.44
C ARG A 70 -5.87 -0.39 5.14
N TYR A 71 -5.20 0.23 4.17
CA TYR A 71 -5.81 0.42 2.87
C TYR A 71 -6.11 -0.92 2.20
N LEU A 72 -5.14 -1.83 2.23
CA LEU A 72 -5.31 -3.14 1.64
C LEU A 72 -6.38 -3.95 2.38
N GLY A 73 -6.41 -3.86 3.70
CA GLY A 73 -7.45 -4.51 4.49
C GLY A 73 -8.84 -3.98 4.18
N TRP A 74 -8.95 -2.66 4.03
CA TRP A 74 -10.21 -2.05 3.65
C TRP A 74 -10.66 -2.51 2.27
N LEU A 75 -9.72 -2.58 1.34
CA LEU A 75 -10.02 -3.01 -0.02
C LEU A 75 -10.53 -4.45 -0.04
N ASP A 76 -9.87 -5.33 0.72
CA ASP A 76 -10.30 -6.72 0.84
C ASP A 76 -11.69 -6.82 1.45
N SER A 77 -11.97 -5.99 2.45
CA SER A 77 -13.26 -5.93 3.08
C SER A 77 -14.38 -5.56 2.11
N ARG A 78 -14.10 -4.59 1.27
CA ARG A 78 -15.07 -4.17 0.25
C ARG A 78 -15.37 -5.30 -0.73
N ARG A 79 -14.33 -6.01 -1.11
CA ARG A 79 -14.47 -7.09 -2.05
C ARG A 79 -15.39 -8.18 -1.51
N ALA A 80 -15.31 -8.42 -0.22
CA ALA A 80 -16.14 -9.45 0.42
C ALA A 80 -17.61 -9.07 0.46
N VAL A 81 -17.92 -7.78 0.37
CA VAL A 81 -19.31 -7.30 0.40
C VAL A 81 -19.96 -7.33 -0.97
N ALA A 82 -19.16 -7.24 -1.99
CA ALA A 82 -19.68 -7.18 -3.37
C ALA A 82 -20.20 -8.56 -3.87
#